data_6d7d10899c82ae1977ffae6578eb6bce
#
_entry.id   6d7d10899c82ae1977ffae6578eb6bce
#
_cell.length_a   1.000
_cell.length_b   1.000
_cell.length_c   1.000
_cell.angle_alpha   90.00
_cell.angle_beta   90.00
_cell.angle_gamma   90.00
#
_symmetry.space_group_name_H-M   'P 1'
#
loop_
_entity.id
_entity.type
_entity.pdbx_description
1 polymer ?
#
loop_
_entity_poly.entity_id
_entity_poly.type
_entity_poly.pdbx_seq_one_letter_code
_entity_poly.pdbx_strand_id
1 'polypeptide(L)'
;MIKLQEYKQGETVLPAGQIGKGFCILEEGVLEVIRDERVLSEIDRPGSIFGELSEILGLKRDAVIQAKTNAKVRHVEESISDIVSKNPKVAIKL
;
A
#
# COMPACT_ATOMS: atom_id res chain seq x y z
N MET A 1 -14.60 1.12 2.36
CA MET A 1 -14.85 0.68 0.96
C MET A 1 -13.62 0.01 0.41
N ILE A 2 -13.77 -1.12 -0.25
CA ILE A 2 -12.67 -1.84 -0.88
C ILE A 2 -12.80 -1.69 -2.39
N LYS A 3 -11.73 -1.25 -3.04
CA LYS A 3 -11.72 -1.02 -4.48
C LYS A 3 -10.52 -1.73 -5.12
N LEU A 4 -10.79 -2.65 -6.04
CA LEU A 4 -9.74 -3.27 -6.84
C LEU A 4 -9.42 -2.37 -8.03
N GLN A 5 -8.14 -2.05 -8.19
CA GLN A 5 -7.67 -1.19 -9.27
C GLN A 5 -6.53 -1.86 -10.03
N GLU A 6 -6.58 -1.76 -11.35
CA GLU A 6 -5.53 -2.26 -12.23
C GLU A 6 -4.56 -1.14 -12.57
N TYR A 7 -3.27 -1.48 -12.60
CA TYR A 7 -2.19 -0.55 -12.96
C TYR A 7 -1.37 -1.15 -14.08
N LYS A 8 -0.99 -0.32 -15.02
CA LYS A 8 -0.06 -0.69 -16.08
C LYS A 8 1.36 -0.44 -15.60
N GLN A 9 2.31 -1.15 -16.19
CA GLN A 9 3.74 -0.94 -15.92
C GLN A 9 4.08 0.55 -15.99
N GLY A 10 4.76 1.06 -14.96
CA GLY A 10 5.17 2.45 -14.85
C GLY A 10 4.18 3.39 -14.17
N GLU A 11 2.93 2.95 -13.95
CA GLU A 11 1.94 3.80 -13.28
C GLU A 11 2.20 3.89 -11.78
N THR A 12 1.91 5.06 -11.21
CA THR A 12 2.03 5.29 -9.77
C THR A 12 0.83 4.70 -9.04
N VAL A 13 1.10 3.85 -8.05
CA VAL A 13 0.07 3.25 -7.19
C VAL A 13 -0.19 4.16 -5.98
N LEU A 14 0.87 4.58 -5.29
CA LEU A 14 0.79 5.53 -4.19
C LEU A 14 1.83 6.63 -4.39
N PRO A 15 1.40 7.90 -4.46
CA PRO A 15 2.35 9.01 -4.55
C PRO A 15 3.02 9.29 -3.20
N ALA A 16 4.21 9.92 -3.25
CA ALA A 16 4.88 10.42 -2.06
C ALA A 16 4.23 11.71 -1.55
N GLY A 17 4.52 12.07 -0.31
CA GLY A 17 4.16 13.38 0.24
C GLY A 17 2.77 13.48 0.86
N GLN A 18 2.04 12.39 0.93
CA GLN A 18 0.69 12.36 1.51
C GLN A 18 0.65 11.51 2.79
N ILE A 19 -0.16 11.95 3.75
CA ILE A 19 -0.55 11.09 4.87
C ILE A 19 -1.73 10.26 4.38
N GLY A 20 -1.51 8.95 4.25
CA GLY A 20 -2.54 8.06 3.76
C GLY A 20 -3.52 7.64 4.83
N LYS A 21 -4.77 7.45 4.44
CA LYS A 21 -5.77 6.76 5.25
C LYS A 21 -6.06 5.42 4.60
N GLY A 22 -6.10 4.36 5.40
CA GLY A 22 -6.30 3.02 4.88
C GLY A 22 -5.00 2.36 4.44
N PHE A 23 -5.12 1.34 3.65
CA PHE A 23 -3.98 0.53 3.20
C PHE A 23 -4.29 -0.14 1.87
N CYS A 24 -3.28 -0.79 1.31
CA CYS A 24 -3.40 -1.52 0.05
C CYS A 24 -2.97 -2.96 0.22
N ILE A 25 -3.53 -3.82 -0.61
CA ILE A 25 -3.18 -5.24 -0.68
C ILE A 25 -2.81 -5.56 -2.13
N LEU A 26 -1.62 -6.13 -2.34
CA LEU A 26 -1.22 -6.59 -3.66
C LEU A 26 -1.99 -7.86 -4.02
N GLU A 27 -2.70 -7.82 -5.14
CA GLU A 27 -3.41 -9.00 -5.66
C GLU A 27 -2.58 -9.72 -6.71
N GLU A 28 -1.91 -8.97 -7.58
CA GLU A 28 -1.21 -9.53 -8.74
C GLU A 28 -0.14 -8.58 -9.23
N GLY A 29 0.97 -9.11 -9.75
CA GLY A 29 2.05 -8.31 -10.32
C GLY A 29 3.13 -7.96 -9.32
N VAL A 30 4.01 -7.03 -9.71
CA VAL A 30 5.14 -6.57 -8.91
C VAL A 30 5.14 -5.05 -8.83
N LEU A 31 5.32 -4.53 -7.62
CA LEU A 31 5.45 -3.10 -7.35
C LEU A 31 6.86 -2.78 -6.89
N GLU A 32 7.29 -1.54 -7.12
CA GLU A 32 8.57 -1.01 -6.63
C GLU A 32 8.32 0.13 -5.64
N VAL A 33 9.09 0.14 -4.57
CA VAL A 33 9.14 1.26 -3.61
C VAL A 33 10.33 2.13 -4.00
N ILE A 34 10.08 3.38 -4.39
CA ILE A 34 11.10 4.29 -4.93
C ILE A 34 11.19 5.55 -4.07
N ARG A 35 12.41 5.89 -3.65
CA ARG A 35 12.71 7.13 -2.95
C ARG A 35 13.99 7.73 -3.52
N ASP A 36 13.96 9.05 -3.82
CA ASP A 36 15.11 9.76 -4.39
C ASP A 36 15.66 9.05 -5.64
N GLU A 37 14.73 8.63 -6.53
CA GLU A 37 15.06 7.95 -7.79
C GLU A 37 15.73 6.58 -7.62
N ARG A 38 15.71 6.03 -6.40
CA ARG A 38 16.28 4.72 -6.11
C ARG A 38 15.20 3.73 -5.73
N VAL A 39 15.29 2.52 -6.28
CA VAL A 39 14.43 1.42 -5.88
C VAL A 39 14.93 0.88 -4.54
N LEU A 40 14.13 1.05 -3.49
CA LEU A 40 14.45 0.56 -2.16
C LEU A 40 14.10 -0.91 -1.97
N SER A 41 12.97 -1.32 -2.53
CA SER A 41 12.49 -2.70 -2.40
C SER A 41 11.40 -2.98 -3.43
N GLU A 42 11.02 -4.24 -3.52
CA GLU A 42 9.91 -4.68 -4.36
C GLU A 42 8.85 -5.34 -3.50
N ILE A 43 7.60 -5.22 -3.95
CA ILE A 43 6.46 -5.92 -3.36
C ILE A 43 5.98 -6.89 -4.43
N ASP A 44 6.21 -8.18 -4.23
CA ASP A 44 6.00 -9.21 -5.25
C ASP A 44 5.12 -10.38 -4.80
N ARG A 45 4.69 -10.38 -3.54
CA ARG A 45 3.86 -11.47 -3.01
C ARG A 45 2.39 -11.08 -2.98
N PRO A 46 1.50 -11.81 -3.64
CA PRO A 46 0.07 -11.61 -3.49
C PRO A 46 -0.35 -11.69 -2.02
N GLY A 47 -1.21 -10.79 -1.60
CA GLY A 47 -1.63 -10.69 -0.20
C GLY A 47 -0.77 -9.74 0.65
N SER A 48 0.33 -9.21 0.12
CA SER A 48 1.16 -8.23 0.83
C SER A 48 0.37 -6.96 1.11
N ILE A 49 0.42 -6.50 2.36
CA ILE A 49 -0.21 -5.26 2.80
C ILE A 49 0.84 -4.15 2.79
N PHE A 50 0.49 -2.99 2.22
CA PHE A 50 1.40 -1.86 2.16
C PHE A 50 0.63 -0.54 2.31
N GLY A 51 1.36 0.53 2.64
CA GLY A 51 0.78 1.87 2.84
C GLY A 51 0.24 2.12 4.24
N GLU A 52 0.19 1.11 5.10
CA GLU A 52 -0.39 1.20 6.45
C GLU A 52 0.45 2.02 7.43
N LEU A 53 1.77 2.03 7.25
CA LEU A 53 2.65 2.70 8.20
C LEU A 53 2.43 4.22 8.26
N SER A 54 2.10 4.85 7.14
CA SER A 54 1.84 6.29 7.14
C SER A 54 0.61 6.65 7.97
N GLU A 55 -0.39 5.79 8.00
CA GLU A 55 -1.57 5.97 8.84
C GLU A 55 -1.26 5.70 10.30
N ILE A 56 -0.64 4.55 10.60
CA ILE A 56 -0.36 4.12 11.97
C ILE A 56 0.56 5.11 12.70
N LEU A 57 1.60 5.57 12.02
CA LEU A 57 2.60 6.46 12.62
C LEU A 57 2.30 7.94 12.43
N GLY A 58 1.27 8.30 11.66
CA GLY A 58 0.94 9.69 11.35
C GLY A 58 2.01 10.38 10.50
N LEU A 59 2.82 9.62 9.78
CA LEU A 59 3.90 10.15 8.96
C LEU A 59 3.48 10.24 7.51
N LYS A 60 4.03 11.24 6.80
CA LYS A 60 3.85 11.35 5.35
C LYS A 60 4.59 10.20 4.66
N ARG A 61 3.99 9.69 3.59
CA ARG A 61 4.69 8.75 2.72
C ARG A 61 5.87 9.46 2.08
N ASP A 62 7.07 8.98 2.31
CA ASP A 62 8.31 9.55 1.75
C ASP A 62 8.78 8.84 0.49
N ALA A 63 8.10 7.80 0.09
CA ALA A 63 8.42 7.01 -1.09
C ALA A 63 7.22 6.90 -2.02
N VAL A 64 7.50 6.74 -3.31
CA VAL A 64 6.50 6.44 -4.34
C VAL A 64 6.42 4.93 -4.49
N ILE A 65 5.21 4.38 -4.60
CA ILE A 65 5.02 2.99 -4.97
C ILE A 65 4.51 2.96 -6.41
N GLN A 66 5.26 2.30 -7.27
CA GLN A 66 5.05 2.26 -8.71
C GLN A 66 4.95 0.83 -9.21
N ALA A 67 4.12 0.61 -10.22
CA ALA A 67 3.99 -0.70 -10.83
C ALA A 67 5.23 -1.01 -11.67
N LYS A 68 5.97 -2.04 -11.29
CA LYS A 68 7.10 -2.55 -12.07
C LYS A 68 6.61 -3.36 -13.27
N THR A 69 5.54 -4.11 -13.07
CA THR A 69 4.82 -4.85 -14.10
C THR A 69 3.36 -4.41 -14.05
N ASN A 70 2.54 -4.86 -14.99
CA ASN A 70 1.09 -4.72 -14.84
C ASN A 70 0.69 -5.37 -13.52
N ALA A 71 -0.14 -4.70 -12.75
CA ALA A 71 -0.46 -5.12 -11.39
C ALA A 71 -1.92 -4.86 -11.06
N LYS A 72 -2.43 -5.62 -10.09
CA LYS A 72 -3.75 -5.39 -9.49
C LYS A 72 -3.56 -5.16 -8.00
N VAL A 73 -4.16 -4.08 -7.52
CA VAL A 73 -4.04 -3.65 -6.13
C VAL A 73 -5.43 -3.40 -5.57
N ARG A 74 -5.68 -3.94 -4.39
CA ARG A 74 -6.91 -3.68 -3.65
C ARG A 74 -6.67 -2.53 -2.68
N HIS A 75 -7.44 -1.46 -2.84
CA HIS A 75 -7.40 -0.30 -1.95
C HIS A 75 -8.48 -0.43 -0.90
N VAL A 76 -8.08 -0.39 0.37
CA VAL A 76 -9.00 -0.42 1.51
C VAL A 76 -8.99 0.96 2.13
N GLU A 77 -10.09 1.68 2.02
CA GLU A 77 -10.20 3.07 2.48
C GLU A 77 -10.53 3.17 3.97
N GLU A 78 -10.83 2.07 4.63
CA GLU A 78 -11.07 2.06 6.06
C GLU A 78 -9.76 2.19 6.82
N SER A 79 -9.80 2.91 7.95
CA SER A 79 -8.67 2.98 8.86
C SER A 79 -8.33 1.59 9.38
N ILE A 80 -7.04 1.25 9.37
CA ILE A 80 -6.59 -0.02 9.92
C ILE A 80 -6.88 -0.11 11.43
N SER A 81 -6.85 1.03 12.12
CA SER A 81 -7.23 1.12 13.53
C SER A 81 -8.70 0.77 13.75
N ASP A 82 -9.58 1.22 12.86
CA ASP A 82 -11.02 0.90 12.93
C ASP A 82 -11.27 -0.58 12.68
N ILE A 83 -10.54 -1.17 11.74
CA ILE A 83 -10.65 -2.61 11.45
C ILE A 83 -10.27 -3.43 12.68
N VAL A 84 -9.18 -3.07 13.34
CA VAL A 84 -8.71 -3.76 14.56
C VAL A 84 -9.71 -3.59 15.71
N SER A 85 -10.28 -2.41 15.87
CA SER A 85 -11.30 -2.14 16.90
C SER A 85 -12.56 -2.97 16.71
N LYS A 86 -13.00 -3.13 15.46
CA LYS A 86 -14.19 -3.90 15.13
C LYS A 86 -13.94 -5.42 15.14
N ASN A 87 -12.70 -5.83 14.95
CA ASN A 87 -12.30 -7.23 14.84
C ASN A 87 -11.11 -7.50 15.76
N PRO A 88 -11.32 -7.63 17.08
CA PRO A 88 -10.22 -7.76 18.03
C PRO A 88 -9.37 -9.02 17.84
N LYS A 89 -9.81 -9.96 17.01
CA LYS A 89 -9.03 -11.15 16.64
C LYS A 89 -8.01 -10.89 15.54
N VAL A 90 -8.10 -9.73 14.86
CA VAL A 90 -7.13 -9.34 13.84
C VAL A 90 -5.92 -8.75 14.53
N ALA A 91 -4.77 -9.38 14.39
CA ALA A 91 -3.52 -8.90 14.93
C ALA A 91 -2.73 -8.16 13.84
N ILE A 92 -2.30 -6.94 14.16
CA ILE A 92 -1.38 -6.21 13.29
C ILE A 92 0.02 -6.43 13.83
N LYS A 93 0.89 -6.97 13.00
CA LYS A 93 2.31 -7.07 13.32
C LYS A 93 3.03 -5.92 12.65
N LEU A 94 3.56 -5.06 13.46
CA LEU A 94 4.37 -3.92 13.02
C LEU A 94 5.83 -4.33 12.89
#